data_d92360e5cfe208d5dbbc1ad61c975bf1
#
_entry.id   d92360e5cfe208d5dbbc1ad61c975bf1
#
_cell.length_a   1.000
_cell.length_b   1.000
_cell.length_c   1.000
_cell.angle_alpha   90.00
_cell.angle_beta   90.00
_cell.angle_gamma   90.00
#
_symmetry.space_group_name_H-M   'P 1'
#
loop_
_entity.id
_entity.type
_entity.pdbx_description
1 polymer ?
#
loop_
_entity_poly.entity_id
_entity_poly.type
_entity_poly.pdbx_seq_one_letter_code
_entity_poly.pdbx_strand_id
1 'polypeptide(L)'
;MKEMNYLSSTNNKEDRTSEIEKILAETGVCRLGSGDFYVKNLIMPENSMIVGNGAATRLILAEADGEAYAINLKTRCTVKDIFFLGSLTEIELSEEPGERHGIVFEDISEKPGTDAPSYGTVENCHFKGFSGGAITCRRTGYDYNDSMNVTDCWMTNCGVGIYIPYWSEFHRFTSVSVMGCWYGCINNGGNNMFSNCNFSGNQMGMLMDNSHGQSRNETHGSAIGCVFNHSGQNEGTGIKMLGTNNGFIFSGCQVFFSKIELDHVKGVVFDSFNCGSSEVVTINGGGAILFTNCLYGKAPQVTITDNECTKFINCYTRAGEAIELLSSYSK
;
A
#
# COMPACT_ATOMS: atom_id res chain seq x y z
N MET A 1 -17.63 -23.21 30.83
CA MET A 1 -17.77 -21.81 30.40
C MET A 1 -17.84 -21.82 28.90
N LYS A 2 -18.99 -21.39 28.28
CA LYS A 2 -19.00 -21.09 26.84
C LYS A 2 -18.00 -19.95 26.63
N GLU A 3 -17.10 -20.10 25.65
CA GLU A 3 -16.22 -18.98 25.27
C GLU A 3 -17.10 -17.85 24.74
N MET A 4 -17.32 -16.84 25.57
CA MET A 4 -18.16 -15.67 25.25
C MET A 4 -17.63 -14.84 24.07
N ASN A 5 -16.44 -15.16 23.58
CA ASN A 5 -15.75 -14.44 22.50
C ASN A 5 -15.68 -15.21 21.17
N TYR A 6 -16.43 -16.31 21.04
CA TYR A 6 -16.48 -17.13 19.82
C TYR A 6 -17.78 -16.92 19.05
N LEU A 7 -17.66 -16.67 17.74
CA LEU A 7 -18.79 -16.49 16.83
C LEU A 7 -18.73 -17.52 15.71
N SER A 8 -19.78 -18.33 15.57
CA SER A 8 -19.95 -19.29 14.47
C SER A 8 -20.63 -18.63 13.27
N SER A 9 -20.24 -19.03 12.05
CA SER A 9 -20.98 -18.66 10.85
C SER A 9 -22.38 -19.30 10.86
N THR A 10 -23.36 -18.57 10.34
CA THR A 10 -24.76 -19.03 10.21
C THR A 10 -25.12 -19.40 8.78
N ASN A 11 -24.20 -19.28 7.83
CA ASN A 11 -24.41 -19.53 6.39
C ASN A 11 -25.55 -18.71 5.75
N ASN A 12 -26.05 -17.68 6.42
CA ASN A 12 -26.96 -16.69 5.87
C ASN A 12 -26.20 -15.41 5.53
N LYS A 13 -26.77 -14.56 4.68
CA LYS A 13 -26.16 -13.26 4.28
C LYS A 13 -26.51 -12.11 5.25
N GLU A 14 -26.83 -12.44 6.48
CA GLU A 14 -27.20 -11.47 7.49
C GLU A 14 -25.97 -10.67 7.96
N ASP A 15 -26.14 -9.37 8.09
CA ASP A 15 -25.10 -8.48 8.64
C ASP A 15 -24.85 -8.79 10.12
N ARG A 16 -23.63 -9.16 10.44
CA ARG A 16 -23.17 -9.55 11.77
C ARG A 16 -22.36 -8.46 12.48
N THR A 17 -22.33 -7.25 11.93
CA THR A 17 -21.55 -6.14 12.47
C THR A 17 -21.83 -5.89 13.93
N SER A 18 -23.10 -5.68 14.29
CA SER A 18 -23.47 -5.36 15.68
C SER A 18 -23.17 -6.49 16.67
N GLU A 19 -23.22 -7.75 16.23
CA GLU A 19 -22.89 -8.88 17.09
C GLU A 19 -21.39 -8.96 17.36
N ILE A 20 -20.56 -8.72 16.33
CA ILE A 20 -19.10 -8.69 16.47
C ILE A 20 -18.68 -7.50 17.36
N GLU A 21 -19.25 -6.31 17.14
CA GLU A 21 -18.97 -5.13 17.95
C GLU A 21 -19.35 -5.34 19.43
N LYS A 22 -20.49 -6.00 19.69
CA LYS A 22 -20.90 -6.34 21.05
C LYS A 22 -19.89 -7.27 21.72
N ILE A 23 -19.45 -8.34 21.05
CA ILE A 23 -18.45 -9.27 21.59
C ILE A 23 -17.14 -8.51 21.87
N LEU A 24 -16.68 -7.66 20.95
CA LEU A 24 -15.48 -6.87 21.13
C LEU A 24 -15.59 -5.91 22.32
N ALA A 25 -16.73 -5.23 22.49
CA ALA A 25 -16.96 -4.32 23.60
C ALA A 25 -16.99 -5.05 24.97
N GLU A 26 -17.54 -6.27 25.01
CA GLU A 26 -17.66 -7.06 26.24
C GLU A 26 -16.38 -7.81 26.62
N THR A 27 -15.59 -8.24 25.64
CA THR A 27 -14.49 -9.17 25.88
C THR A 27 -13.11 -8.69 25.37
N GLY A 28 -13.10 -7.67 24.52
CA GLY A 28 -11.90 -7.20 23.83
C GLY A 28 -11.42 -8.12 22.68
N VAL A 29 -11.99 -9.32 22.53
CA VAL A 29 -11.56 -10.31 21.53
C VAL A 29 -12.76 -10.98 20.89
N CYS A 30 -12.83 -10.97 19.56
CA CYS A 30 -13.80 -11.77 18.80
C CYS A 30 -13.07 -12.83 17.98
N ARG A 31 -13.41 -14.11 18.22
CA ARG A 31 -12.91 -15.24 17.44
C ARG A 31 -13.98 -15.70 16.46
N LEU A 32 -13.70 -15.55 15.20
CA LEU A 32 -14.58 -15.98 14.11
C LEU A 32 -14.27 -17.42 13.72
N GLY A 33 -15.28 -18.26 13.72
CA GLY A 33 -15.18 -19.62 13.20
C GLY A 33 -14.99 -19.67 11.69
N SER A 34 -14.92 -20.89 11.13
CA SER A 34 -14.91 -21.04 9.68
C SER A 34 -16.28 -20.71 9.08
N GLY A 35 -16.29 -20.13 7.88
CA GLY A 35 -17.50 -19.77 7.12
C GLY A 35 -17.55 -18.27 6.80
N ASP A 36 -18.73 -17.84 6.37
CA ASP A 36 -18.98 -16.49 5.88
C ASP A 36 -19.59 -15.61 6.98
N PHE A 37 -19.04 -14.41 7.12
CA PHE A 37 -19.52 -13.37 8.01
C PHE A 37 -19.70 -12.09 7.20
N TYR A 38 -20.92 -11.64 7.04
CA TYR A 38 -21.22 -10.40 6.35
C TYR A 38 -21.12 -9.23 7.34
N VAL A 39 -20.41 -8.20 6.97
CA VAL A 39 -20.20 -7.02 7.81
C VAL A 39 -20.23 -5.74 6.98
N LYS A 40 -20.57 -4.65 7.63
CA LYS A 40 -20.58 -3.32 7.02
C LYS A 40 -20.25 -2.25 8.05
N ASN A 41 -19.21 -1.50 7.77
CA ASN A 41 -18.77 -0.39 8.60
C ASN A 41 -18.54 -0.78 10.08
N LEU A 42 -17.95 -1.99 10.29
CA LEU A 42 -17.63 -2.48 11.63
C LEU A 42 -16.54 -1.60 12.25
N ILE A 43 -16.80 -1.10 13.46
CA ILE A 43 -15.86 -0.27 14.20
C ILE A 43 -15.26 -1.08 15.35
N MET A 44 -13.94 -1.24 15.33
CA MET A 44 -13.26 -1.93 16.41
C MET A 44 -13.05 -0.99 17.60
N PRO A 45 -13.49 -1.36 18.82
CA PRO A 45 -13.08 -0.64 20.02
C PRO A 45 -11.56 -0.68 20.17
N GLU A 46 -10.97 0.37 20.75
CA GLU A 46 -9.52 0.37 21.02
C GLU A 46 -9.05 -0.84 21.83
N ASN A 47 -7.81 -1.26 21.59
CA ASN A 47 -7.19 -2.40 22.27
C ASN A 47 -7.93 -3.73 22.04
N SER A 48 -8.67 -3.87 20.94
CA SER A 48 -9.44 -5.07 20.65
C SER A 48 -8.83 -5.92 19.54
N MET A 49 -9.29 -7.17 19.41
CA MET A 49 -8.75 -8.12 18.44
C MET A 49 -9.85 -8.92 17.76
N ILE A 50 -9.75 -9.08 16.43
CA ILE A 50 -10.53 -10.04 15.64
C ILE A 50 -9.58 -11.09 15.09
N VAL A 51 -9.93 -12.36 15.28
CA VAL A 51 -9.13 -13.51 14.84
C VAL A 51 -10.01 -14.50 14.09
N GLY A 52 -9.59 -14.89 12.90
CA GLY A 52 -10.23 -15.96 12.11
C GLY A 52 -9.47 -17.29 12.12
N ASN A 53 -9.74 -18.13 11.15
CA ASN A 53 -9.08 -19.39 10.87
C ASN A 53 -8.44 -19.39 9.46
N GLY A 54 -7.76 -18.33 9.11
CA GLY A 54 -7.16 -18.13 7.78
C GLY A 54 -8.22 -18.05 6.67
N ALA A 55 -7.95 -18.65 5.54
CA ALA A 55 -8.86 -18.65 4.39
C ALA A 55 -10.23 -19.32 4.64
N ALA A 56 -10.37 -20.09 5.71
CA ALA A 56 -11.63 -20.70 6.08
C ALA A 56 -12.60 -19.72 6.74
N THR A 57 -12.14 -18.58 7.23
CA THR A 57 -12.96 -17.49 7.75
C THR A 57 -13.02 -16.38 6.70
N ARG A 58 -14.19 -16.13 6.15
CA ARG A 58 -14.39 -15.06 5.17
C ARG A 58 -15.21 -13.93 5.77
N LEU A 59 -14.62 -12.74 5.79
CA LEU A 59 -15.33 -11.52 6.16
C LEU A 59 -15.73 -10.80 4.87
N ILE A 60 -17.01 -10.73 4.61
CA ILE A 60 -17.59 -10.28 3.33
C ILE A 60 -18.21 -8.91 3.56
N LEU A 61 -17.80 -7.91 2.78
CA LEU A 61 -18.44 -6.61 2.81
C LEU A 61 -19.88 -6.74 2.31
N ALA A 62 -20.85 -6.47 3.18
CA ALA A 62 -22.26 -6.49 2.83
C ALA A 62 -22.59 -5.38 1.81
N GLU A 63 -23.69 -5.57 1.09
CA GLU A 63 -24.18 -4.55 0.16
C GLU A 63 -24.44 -3.24 0.88
N ALA A 64 -24.01 -2.14 0.27
CA ALA A 64 -24.18 -0.79 0.77
C ALA A 64 -24.36 0.19 -0.39
N ASP A 65 -25.07 1.24 -0.17
CA ASP A 65 -25.08 2.41 -1.06
C ASP A 65 -23.92 3.34 -0.66
N GLY A 66 -23.16 3.84 -1.65
CA GLY A 66 -22.02 4.72 -1.43
C GLY A 66 -20.82 4.05 -0.76
N GLU A 67 -20.06 4.85 -0.03
CA GLU A 67 -18.84 4.43 0.61
C GLU A 67 -19.07 3.43 1.75
N ALA A 68 -18.29 2.36 1.77
CA ALA A 68 -18.36 1.34 2.82
C ALA A 68 -17.01 0.65 3.03
N TYR A 69 -16.81 0.15 4.23
CA TYR A 69 -15.64 -0.65 4.60
C TYR A 69 -16.04 -1.88 5.42
N ALA A 70 -15.21 -2.92 5.37
CA ALA A 70 -15.45 -4.07 6.22
C ALA A 70 -15.13 -3.74 7.69
N ILE A 71 -13.95 -3.17 7.97
CA ILE A 71 -13.50 -2.81 9.33
C ILE A 71 -12.91 -1.41 9.36
N ASN A 72 -13.25 -0.63 10.40
CA ASN A 72 -12.47 0.53 10.85
C ASN A 72 -11.58 0.07 12.01
N LEU A 73 -10.27 0.10 11.77
CA LEU A 73 -9.24 -0.30 12.72
C LEU A 73 -8.85 0.89 13.59
N LYS A 74 -9.09 0.78 14.89
CA LYS A 74 -8.74 1.81 15.88
C LYS A 74 -7.36 1.55 16.53
N THR A 75 -7.01 2.41 17.46
CA THR A 75 -5.75 2.34 18.22
C THR A 75 -5.53 0.97 18.90
N ARG A 76 -4.35 0.41 18.67
CA ARG A 76 -3.90 -0.87 19.23
C ARG A 76 -4.83 -2.05 18.95
N CYS A 77 -5.57 -1.96 17.84
CA CYS A 77 -6.40 -3.08 17.40
C CYS A 77 -5.58 -4.07 16.57
N THR A 78 -5.98 -5.33 16.61
CA THR A 78 -5.36 -6.40 15.82
C THR A 78 -6.42 -7.15 15.03
N VAL A 79 -6.14 -7.37 13.74
CA VAL A 79 -6.94 -8.23 12.86
C VAL A 79 -6.04 -9.26 12.25
N LYS A 80 -6.40 -10.56 12.38
CA LYS A 80 -5.56 -11.61 11.84
C LYS A 80 -6.29 -12.86 11.39
N ASP A 81 -5.63 -13.60 10.49
CA ASP A 81 -6.08 -14.90 10.00
C ASP A 81 -7.47 -14.84 9.34
N ILE A 82 -7.72 -13.84 8.48
CA ILE A 82 -9.03 -13.61 7.83
C ILE A 82 -8.87 -13.40 6.33
N PHE A 83 -9.82 -13.95 5.58
CA PHE A 83 -10.01 -13.65 4.17
C PHE A 83 -11.12 -12.60 3.99
N PHE A 84 -10.76 -11.40 3.55
CA PHE A 84 -11.67 -10.30 3.27
C PHE A 84 -12.14 -10.33 1.81
N LEU A 85 -13.45 -10.20 1.60
CA LEU A 85 -14.08 -10.13 0.29
C LEU A 85 -14.88 -8.83 0.15
N GLY A 86 -14.52 -7.98 -0.80
CA GLY A 86 -15.21 -6.74 -1.13
C GLY A 86 -16.41 -6.96 -2.06
N SER A 87 -16.32 -7.99 -2.92
CA SER A 87 -17.38 -8.42 -3.83
C SER A 87 -17.27 -9.91 -4.09
N LEU A 88 -18.39 -10.56 -4.30
CA LEU A 88 -18.47 -11.96 -4.76
C LEU A 88 -18.36 -12.09 -6.28
N THR A 89 -18.47 -10.98 -7.01
CA THR A 89 -18.30 -10.89 -8.46
C THR A 89 -17.00 -10.20 -8.80
N GLU A 90 -16.53 -10.37 -10.04
CA GLU A 90 -15.40 -9.59 -10.55
C GLU A 90 -15.77 -8.10 -10.57
N ILE A 91 -14.80 -7.27 -10.17
CA ILE A 91 -14.93 -5.81 -10.21
C ILE A 91 -14.14 -5.25 -11.39
N GLU A 92 -14.65 -4.21 -11.99
CA GLU A 92 -13.92 -3.43 -12.99
C GLU A 92 -12.94 -2.49 -12.26
N LEU A 93 -11.66 -2.60 -12.60
CA LEU A 93 -10.61 -1.76 -12.04
C LEU A 93 -10.43 -0.51 -12.91
N SER A 94 -10.25 0.64 -12.27
CA SER A 94 -10.04 1.91 -12.95
C SER A 94 -8.99 2.77 -12.23
N GLU A 95 -8.51 3.80 -12.93
CA GLU A 95 -7.62 4.81 -12.36
C GLU A 95 -8.27 5.58 -11.20
N GLU A 96 -9.59 5.73 -11.25
CA GLU A 96 -10.36 6.29 -10.15
C GLU A 96 -10.84 5.15 -9.25
N PRO A 97 -10.21 4.94 -8.06
CA PRO A 97 -10.64 3.91 -7.15
C PRO A 97 -12.08 4.13 -6.66
N GLY A 98 -12.84 3.06 -6.55
CA GLY A 98 -14.18 3.11 -6.00
C GLY A 98 -14.21 3.30 -4.47
N GLU A 99 -15.37 3.16 -3.88
CA GLU A 99 -15.67 3.52 -2.49
C GLU A 99 -15.83 2.29 -1.55
N ARG A 100 -15.39 1.10 -1.99
CA ARG A 100 -15.49 -0.14 -1.19
C ARG A 100 -14.12 -0.53 -0.67
N HIS A 101 -13.97 -0.53 0.67
CA HIS A 101 -12.69 -0.75 1.32
C HIS A 101 -12.70 -1.99 2.21
N GLY A 102 -11.54 -2.63 2.34
CA GLY A 102 -11.35 -3.73 3.27
C GLY A 102 -11.18 -3.23 4.70
N ILE A 103 -9.99 -2.79 5.05
CA ILE A 103 -9.71 -2.14 6.33
C ILE A 103 -9.46 -0.66 6.10
N VAL A 104 -10.15 0.16 6.88
CA VAL A 104 -9.89 1.60 7.00
C VAL A 104 -9.21 1.84 8.35
N PHE A 105 -8.12 2.59 8.33
CA PHE A 105 -7.40 3.05 9.50
C PHE A 105 -7.63 4.55 9.63
N GLU A 106 -8.68 4.91 10.35
CA GLU A 106 -9.20 6.28 10.40
C GLU A 106 -9.74 6.61 11.79
N ASP A 107 -9.47 7.82 12.23
CA ASP A 107 -10.23 8.43 13.31
C ASP A 107 -11.59 8.90 12.78
N ILE A 108 -12.65 8.45 13.44
CA ILE A 108 -14.03 8.85 13.17
C ILE A 108 -14.63 9.68 14.31
N SER A 109 -13.78 10.16 15.23
CA SER A 109 -14.27 10.99 16.33
C SER A 109 -14.81 12.34 15.81
N GLU A 110 -15.83 12.86 16.50
CA GLU A 110 -16.35 14.20 16.21
C GLU A 110 -15.39 15.32 16.65
N LYS A 111 -14.32 14.97 17.35
CA LYS A 111 -13.31 15.90 17.86
C LYS A 111 -11.94 15.60 17.25
N PRO A 112 -11.59 16.25 16.14
CA PRO A 112 -10.27 16.11 15.55
C PRO A 112 -9.15 16.36 16.57
N GLY A 113 -8.08 15.54 16.52
CA GLY A 113 -6.86 15.72 17.32
C GLY A 113 -6.82 15.00 18.66
N THR A 114 -7.85 14.23 19.04
CA THR A 114 -7.86 13.55 20.34
C THR A 114 -7.72 12.04 20.26
N ASP A 115 -8.09 11.41 19.16
CA ASP A 115 -8.23 9.95 19.06
C ASP A 115 -7.65 9.36 17.76
N ALA A 116 -6.62 10.01 17.19
CA ALA A 116 -5.97 9.52 15.97
C ALA A 116 -5.51 8.07 16.14
N PRO A 117 -5.88 7.15 15.23
CA PRO A 117 -5.53 5.75 15.38
C PRO A 117 -4.03 5.56 15.28
N SER A 118 -3.48 4.73 16.16
CA SER A 118 -2.07 4.36 16.16
C SER A 118 -1.84 2.91 16.60
N TYR A 119 -0.71 2.34 16.17
CA TYR A 119 -0.30 0.97 16.53
C TYR A 119 -1.30 -0.13 16.10
N GLY A 120 -2.01 0.07 14.99
CA GLY A 120 -2.86 -0.97 14.41
C GLY A 120 -2.04 -2.13 13.84
N THR A 121 -2.58 -3.35 13.90
CA THR A 121 -1.90 -4.56 13.37
C THR A 121 -2.84 -5.36 12.47
N VAL A 122 -2.36 -5.70 11.26
CA VAL A 122 -3.03 -6.59 10.31
C VAL A 122 -2.05 -7.70 9.93
N GLU A 123 -2.39 -8.94 10.24
CA GLU A 123 -1.47 -10.08 10.11
C GLU A 123 -2.14 -11.26 9.41
N ASN A 124 -1.43 -11.87 8.45
CA ASN A 124 -1.87 -13.08 7.75
C ASN A 124 -3.31 -12.97 7.19
N CYS A 125 -3.61 -11.83 6.57
CA CYS A 125 -4.91 -11.57 5.98
C CYS A 125 -4.83 -11.56 4.45
N HIS A 126 -5.91 -11.99 3.80
CA HIS A 126 -6.06 -11.89 2.36
C HIS A 126 -7.24 -10.98 2.02
N PHE A 127 -7.03 -10.04 1.09
CA PHE A 127 -8.04 -9.10 0.62
C PHE A 127 -8.30 -9.32 -0.86
N LYS A 128 -9.56 -9.36 -1.27
CA LYS A 128 -9.92 -9.52 -2.68
C LYS A 128 -11.19 -8.74 -3.04
N GLY A 129 -11.16 -8.08 -4.20
CA GLY A 129 -12.36 -7.54 -4.83
C GLY A 129 -12.92 -6.27 -4.18
N PHE A 130 -12.07 -5.42 -3.63
CA PHE A 130 -12.44 -4.09 -3.14
C PHE A 130 -12.25 -3.04 -4.24
N SER A 131 -13.32 -2.35 -4.64
CA SER A 131 -13.19 -1.30 -5.68
C SER A 131 -12.36 -0.11 -5.21
N GLY A 132 -12.34 0.18 -3.91
CA GLY A 132 -11.42 1.11 -3.25
C GLY A 132 -10.13 0.43 -2.80
N GLY A 133 -9.70 0.69 -1.58
CA GLY A 133 -8.48 0.12 -1.00
C GLY A 133 -8.68 -1.17 -0.23
N ALA A 134 -7.77 -2.13 -0.37
CA ALA A 134 -7.73 -3.29 0.53
C ALA A 134 -7.39 -2.83 1.95
N ILE A 135 -6.35 -2.01 2.09
CA ILE A 135 -6.02 -1.27 3.31
C ILE A 135 -5.93 0.22 2.97
N THR A 136 -6.71 1.03 3.65
CA THR A 136 -6.82 2.46 3.41
C THR A 136 -6.54 3.20 4.71
N CYS A 137 -5.42 3.91 4.77
CA CYS A 137 -5.22 4.91 5.81
C CYS A 137 -6.01 6.16 5.40
N ARG A 138 -6.73 6.76 6.32
CA ARG A 138 -7.48 7.99 6.09
C ARG A 138 -7.11 9.02 7.13
N ARG A 139 -7.11 10.25 6.67
CA ARG A 139 -6.92 11.40 7.52
C ARG A 139 -8.22 12.18 7.64
N THR A 140 -8.63 12.47 8.86
CA THR A 140 -9.72 13.38 9.16
C THR A 140 -9.16 14.68 9.72
N GLY A 141 -9.34 15.77 8.98
CA GLY A 141 -8.89 17.09 9.44
C GLY A 141 -7.37 17.24 9.57
N TYR A 142 -6.89 17.56 10.78
CA TYR A 142 -5.47 17.78 11.10
C TYR A 142 -4.83 16.56 11.80
N ASP A 143 -5.55 15.48 11.93
CA ASP A 143 -5.11 14.34 12.72
C ASP A 143 -4.25 13.39 11.91
N TYR A 144 -3.28 12.82 12.59
CA TYR A 144 -2.39 11.81 12.06
C TYR A 144 -2.98 10.43 12.31
N ASN A 145 -2.78 9.51 11.39
CA ASN A 145 -2.76 8.11 11.74
C ASN A 145 -1.34 7.58 11.55
N ASP A 146 -0.87 6.80 12.48
CA ASP A 146 0.51 6.35 12.46
C ASP A 146 0.71 4.90 12.94
N SER A 147 1.90 4.40 12.61
CA SER A 147 2.43 3.16 13.20
C SER A 147 1.57 1.91 12.98
N MET A 148 0.80 1.81 11.89
CA MET A 148 0.16 0.56 11.51
C MET A 148 1.22 -0.45 11.04
N ASN A 149 1.09 -1.70 11.49
CA ASN A 149 1.92 -2.81 11.05
C ASN A 149 1.08 -3.80 10.23
N VAL A 150 1.50 -4.07 9.00
CA VAL A 150 0.87 -5.03 8.10
C VAL A 150 1.89 -6.09 7.74
N THR A 151 1.61 -7.34 8.08
CA THR A 151 2.56 -8.44 7.91
C THR A 151 1.92 -9.66 7.28
N ASP A 152 2.63 -10.29 6.34
CA ASP A 152 2.22 -11.54 5.68
C ASP A 152 0.81 -11.48 5.08
N CYS A 153 0.48 -10.35 4.44
CA CYS A 153 -0.83 -10.11 3.84
C CYS A 153 -0.80 -10.21 2.31
N TRP A 154 -1.94 -10.60 1.74
CA TRP A 154 -2.14 -10.66 0.30
C TRP A 154 -3.33 -9.79 -0.11
N MET A 155 -3.14 -8.99 -1.16
CA MET A 155 -4.17 -8.10 -1.71
C MET A 155 -4.29 -8.37 -3.20
N THR A 156 -5.48 -8.71 -3.66
CA THR A 156 -5.70 -9.09 -5.06
C THR A 156 -6.95 -8.47 -5.64
N ASN A 157 -6.86 -8.02 -6.90
CA ASN A 157 -8.00 -7.47 -7.64
C ASN A 157 -8.73 -6.37 -6.84
N CYS A 158 -8.00 -5.38 -6.35
CA CYS A 158 -8.54 -4.19 -5.69
C CYS A 158 -8.24 -2.94 -6.51
N GLY A 159 -9.00 -1.88 -6.33
CA GLY A 159 -8.66 -0.58 -6.92
C GLY A 159 -7.29 -0.12 -6.45
N VAL A 160 -7.08 -0.15 -5.13
CA VAL A 160 -5.78 0.11 -4.49
C VAL A 160 -5.46 -1.01 -3.50
N GLY A 161 -4.25 -1.55 -3.53
CA GLY A 161 -3.81 -2.48 -2.48
C GLY A 161 -3.62 -1.74 -1.16
N ILE A 162 -2.71 -0.78 -1.15
CA ILE A 162 -2.38 0.03 0.04
C ILE A 162 -2.52 1.51 -0.32
N TYR A 163 -3.35 2.24 0.42
CA TYR A 163 -3.50 3.69 0.28
C TYR A 163 -3.06 4.41 1.54
N ILE A 164 -2.06 5.29 1.42
CA ILE A 164 -1.49 6.09 2.51
C ILE A 164 -1.53 7.56 2.08
N PRO A 165 -2.41 8.39 2.67
CA PRO A 165 -2.50 9.82 2.35
C PRO A 165 -1.38 10.63 3.00
N TYR A 166 -1.34 11.92 2.74
CA TYR A 166 -0.49 12.87 3.47
C TYR A 166 -0.73 12.81 4.97
N TRP A 167 0.31 13.04 5.78
CA TRP A 167 0.25 13.01 7.24
C TRP A 167 -0.08 11.65 7.85
N SER A 168 0.12 10.59 7.10
CA SER A 168 -0.03 9.21 7.55
C SER A 168 1.36 8.60 7.59
N GLU A 169 1.87 8.30 8.78
CA GLU A 169 3.31 8.08 8.98
C GLU A 169 3.64 6.81 9.76
N PHE A 170 4.92 6.43 9.69
CA PHE A 170 5.51 5.33 10.47
C PHE A 170 4.87 3.97 10.24
N HIS A 171 4.13 3.79 9.15
CA HIS A 171 3.56 2.49 8.82
C HIS A 171 4.64 1.51 8.36
N ARG A 172 4.47 0.25 8.72
CA ARG A 172 5.37 -0.84 8.34
C ARG A 172 4.61 -1.91 7.61
N PHE A 173 5.08 -2.23 6.42
CA PHE A 173 4.56 -3.30 5.57
C PHE A 173 5.68 -4.32 5.37
N THR A 174 5.47 -5.55 5.85
CA THR A 174 6.48 -6.60 5.77
C THR A 174 5.90 -7.84 5.12
N SER A 175 6.57 -8.37 4.10
CA SER A 175 6.12 -9.57 3.35
C SER A 175 4.69 -9.44 2.80
N VAL A 176 4.31 -8.25 2.32
CA VAL A 176 3.00 -7.99 1.75
C VAL A 176 3.05 -8.17 0.23
N SER A 177 2.12 -8.96 -0.32
CA SER A 177 1.96 -9.15 -1.76
C SER A 177 0.70 -8.45 -2.27
N VAL A 178 0.87 -7.56 -3.25
CA VAL A 178 -0.21 -6.83 -3.90
C VAL A 178 -0.19 -7.12 -5.39
N MET A 179 -1.24 -7.76 -5.90
CA MET A 179 -1.26 -8.28 -7.26
C MET A 179 -2.60 -8.04 -7.95
N GLY A 180 -2.55 -7.69 -9.25
CA GLY A 180 -3.76 -7.51 -10.05
C GLY A 180 -4.65 -6.36 -9.60
N CYS A 181 -4.09 -5.35 -8.93
CA CYS A 181 -4.77 -4.11 -8.57
C CYS A 181 -4.54 -3.04 -9.65
N TRP A 182 -5.33 -1.96 -9.63
CA TRP A 182 -4.95 -0.80 -10.44
C TRP A 182 -3.68 -0.16 -9.86
N TYR A 183 -3.72 0.21 -8.58
CA TYR A 183 -2.53 0.64 -7.83
C TYR A 183 -2.11 -0.43 -6.82
N GLY A 184 -0.86 -0.87 -6.89
CA GLY A 184 -0.29 -1.70 -5.85
C GLY A 184 -0.22 -0.95 -4.53
N CYS A 185 0.38 0.24 -4.56
CA CYS A 185 0.46 1.15 -3.42
C CYS A 185 0.36 2.60 -3.88
N ILE A 186 -0.41 3.41 -3.17
CA ILE A 186 -0.33 4.87 -3.20
C ILE A 186 0.25 5.30 -1.86
N ASN A 187 1.48 5.85 -1.88
CA ASN A 187 2.18 6.28 -0.67
C ASN A 187 2.50 7.78 -0.75
N ASN A 188 1.67 8.60 -0.13
CA ASN A 188 1.87 10.04 -0.05
C ASN A 188 2.28 10.50 1.37
N GLY A 189 2.37 9.57 2.31
CA GLY A 189 2.79 9.83 3.69
C GLY A 189 4.29 9.67 3.93
N GLY A 190 4.74 9.97 5.13
CA GLY A 190 6.15 9.96 5.51
C GLY A 190 6.57 8.81 6.43
N ASN A 191 7.86 8.59 6.56
CA ASN A 191 8.45 7.58 7.45
C ASN A 191 7.92 6.14 7.24
N ASN A 192 7.31 5.86 6.08
CA ASN A 192 6.73 4.55 5.79
C ASN A 192 7.81 3.58 5.30
N MET A 193 7.73 2.34 5.75
CA MET A 193 8.70 1.30 5.47
C MET A 193 8.03 0.10 4.81
N PHE A 194 8.56 -0.31 3.67
CA PHE A 194 8.15 -1.51 2.94
C PHE A 194 9.32 -2.49 2.90
N SER A 195 9.17 -3.67 3.47
CA SER A 195 10.22 -4.68 3.54
C SER A 195 9.77 -6.00 2.92
N ASN A 196 10.52 -6.49 1.93
CA ASN A 196 10.23 -7.74 1.23
C ASN A 196 8.80 -7.80 0.65
N CYS A 197 8.29 -6.68 0.18
CA CYS A 197 6.95 -6.61 -0.40
C CYS A 197 7.00 -6.89 -1.91
N ASN A 198 5.90 -7.40 -2.44
CA ASN A 198 5.73 -7.70 -3.85
C ASN A 198 4.57 -6.89 -4.45
N PHE A 199 4.87 -5.99 -5.37
CA PHE A 199 3.91 -5.16 -6.09
C PHE A 199 3.91 -5.55 -7.57
N SER A 200 3.45 -6.76 -7.88
CA SER A 200 3.53 -7.32 -9.23
C SER A 200 2.15 -7.46 -9.89
N GLY A 201 2.13 -7.30 -11.22
CA GLY A 201 0.89 -7.48 -12.00
C GLY A 201 -0.18 -6.40 -11.77
N ASN A 202 0.18 -5.25 -11.20
CA ASN A 202 -0.68 -4.09 -11.06
C ASN A 202 -0.57 -3.20 -12.31
N GLN A 203 -1.54 -2.31 -12.58
CA GLN A 203 -1.36 -1.30 -13.63
C GLN A 203 -0.26 -0.31 -13.23
N MET A 204 -0.19 0.02 -11.94
CA MET A 204 0.87 0.81 -11.33
C MET A 204 1.33 0.14 -10.04
N GLY A 205 2.64 -0.15 -9.92
CA GLY A 205 3.20 -0.81 -8.75
C GLY A 205 3.15 0.08 -7.52
N MET A 206 3.83 1.24 -7.56
CA MET A 206 3.82 2.23 -6.47
C MET A 206 3.74 3.65 -7.05
N LEU A 207 2.79 4.42 -6.57
CA LEU A 207 2.62 5.85 -6.84
C LEU A 207 2.95 6.66 -5.58
N MET A 208 3.77 7.69 -5.76
CA MET A 208 4.03 8.73 -4.75
C MET A 208 3.76 10.07 -5.40
N ASP A 209 2.66 10.72 -5.02
CA ASP A 209 2.25 11.99 -5.63
C ASP A 209 2.28 13.13 -4.61
N ASN A 210 3.30 13.96 -4.72
CA ASN A 210 3.45 15.18 -3.94
C ASN A 210 3.30 16.46 -4.80
N SER A 211 2.78 16.33 -6.02
CA SER A 211 2.65 17.45 -6.98
C SER A 211 1.72 18.57 -6.50
N HIS A 212 0.85 18.29 -5.55
CA HIS A 212 -0.14 19.24 -5.03
C HIS A 212 0.40 20.20 -3.95
N GLY A 213 1.72 20.22 -3.71
CA GLY A 213 2.37 21.23 -2.87
C GLY A 213 1.96 21.24 -1.40
N GLN A 214 1.53 20.12 -0.85
CA GLN A 214 1.23 19.96 0.56
C GLN A 214 2.54 19.90 1.38
N SER A 215 3.17 21.03 1.54
CA SER A 215 4.58 21.29 1.81
C SER A 215 5.15 20.88 3.17
N ARG A 216 4.53 20.05 3.97
CA ARG A 216 5.07 19.73 5.29
C ARG A 216 5.32 18.25 5.57
N ASN A 217 4.80 17.35 4.77
CA ASN A 217 5.06 15.93 4.92
C ASN A 217 5.23 15.27 3.54
N GLU A 218 6.32 15.64 2.90
CA GLU A 218 6.73 15.04 1.64
C GLU A 218 7.06 13.57 1.86
N THR A 219 6.74 12.73 0.89
CA THR A 219 7.00 11.29 0.96
C THR A 219 8.46 11.02 1.27
N HIS A 220 8.72 10.38 2.39
CA HIS A 220 10.02 9.89 2.79
C HIS A 220 9.88 8.53 3.49
N GLY A 221 10.95 7.78 3.59
CA GLY A 221 10.93 6.42 4.12
C GLY A 221 11.74 5.46 3.27
N SER A 222 11.33 4.20 3.19
CA SER A 222 12.12 3.23 2.45
C SER A 222 11.31 2.05 1.90
N ALA A 223 11.80 1.50 0.78
CA ALA A 223 11.44 0.19 0.26
C ALA A 223 12.71 -0.68 0.20
N ILE A 224 12.72 -1.79 0.91
CA ILE A 224 13.89 -2.67 1.03
C ILE A 224 13.54 -4.08 0.58
N GLY A 225 14.29 -4.62 -0.40
CA GLY A 225 14.06 -5.96 -0.91
C GLY A 225 12.71 -6.16 -1.60
N CYS A 226 12.09 -5.08 -2.09
CA CYS A 226 10.79 -5.13 -2.72
C CYS A 226 10.88 -5.45 -4.22
N VAL A 227 9.79 -5.99 -4.77
CA VAL A 227 9.65 -6.31 -6.19
C VAL A 227 8.54 -5.49 -6.81
N PHE A 228 8.83 -4.85 -7.96
CA PHE A 228 7.88 -4.10 -8.78
C PHE A 228 7.94 -4.70 -10.19
N ASN A 229 6.99 -5.58 -10.52
CA ASN A 229 7.14 -6.43 -11.68
C ASN A 229 5.86 -6.53 -12.50
N HIS A 230 6.00 -6.65 -13.85
CA HIS A 230 4.89 -6.85 -14.78
C HIS A 230 3.72 -5.87 -14.59
N SER A 231 4.01 -4.61 -14.36
CA SER A 231 2.96 -3.60 -14.27
C SER A 231 2.39 -3.34 -15.68
N GLY A 232 1.05 -3.41 -15.81
CA GLY A 232 0.33 -3.05 -17.03
C GLY A 232 0.69 -3.80 -18.30
N GLN A 233 0.72 -5.14 -18.30
CA GLN A 233 0.93 -5.96 -19.51
C GLN A 233 2.06 -5.45 -20.44
N ASN A 234 3.23 -5.18 -19.88
CA ASN A 234 4.47 -4.68 -20.52
C ASN A 234 4.56 -3.17 -20.80
N GLU A 235 3.57 -2.37 -20.47
CA GLU A 235 3.65 -0.91 -20.63
C GLU A 235 3.38 -0.13 -19.32
N GLY A 236 3.10 -0.82 -18.23
CA GLY A 236 2.78 -0.19 -16.96
C GLY A 236 4.00 0.32 -16.20
N THR A 237 3.72 1.12 -15.19
CA THR A 237 4.73 1.79 -14.38
C THR A 237 4.92 1.03 -13.06
N GLY A 238 6.13 0.56 -12.80
CA GLY A 238 6.50 -0.08 -11.53
C GLY A 238 6.57 0.94 -10.40
N ILE A 239 7.25 2.06 -10.66
CA ILE A 239 7.44 3.15 -9.69
C ILE A 239 7.17 4.48 -10.39
N LYS A 240 6.25 5.27 -9.86
CA LYS A 240 5.97 6.64 -10.30
C LYS A 240 6.04 7.59 -9.12
N MET A 241 6.82 8.64 -9.27
CA MET A 241 6.98 9.67 -8.26
C MET A 241 6.76 11.05 -8.90
N LEU A 242 5.90 11.86 -8.31
CA LEU A 242 5.53 13.18 -8.78
C LEU A 242 5.78 14.23 -7.69
N GLY A 243 6.42 15.32 -8.05
CA GLY A 243 6.73 16.42 -7.14
C GLY A 243 7.89 16.14 -6.20
N THR A 244 8.10 17.03 -5.25
CA THR A 244 9.23 16.95 -4.33
C THR A 244 9.04 15.83 -3.32
N ASN A 245 10.03 14.96 -3.17
CA ASN A 245 10.12 13.92 -2.14
C ASN A 245 11.29 14.25 -1.21
N ASN A 246 11.21 13.84 0.03
CA ASN A 246 12.16 14.24 1.06
C ASN A 246 12.95 13.04 1.62
N GLY A 247 13.68 12.37 0.74
CA GLY A 247 14.61 11.32 1.17
C GLY A 247 14.02 9.91 1.15
N PHE A 248 13.34 9.49 0.08
CA PHE A 248 12.90 8.09 -0.05
C PHE A 248 14.03 7.22 -0.61
N ILE A 249 14.20 6.03 -0.02
CA ILE A 249 15.26 5.10 -0.37
C ILE A 249 14.67 3.79 -0.87
N PHE A 250 15.06 3.37 -2.07
CA PHE A 250 14.86 2.03 -2.58
C PHE A 250 16.17 1.26 -2.50
N SER A 251 16.24 0.21 -1.67
CA SER A 251 17.46 -0.58 -1.49
C SER A 251 17.22 -2.07 -1.72
N GLY A 252 18.09 -2.68 -2.55
CA GLY A 252 17.99 -4.10 -2.88
C GLY A 252 16.70 -4.51 -3.59
N CYS A 253 16.01 -3.56 -4.22
CA CYS A 253 14.73 -3.81 -4.88
C CYS A 253 14.93 -4.29 -6.32
N GLN A 254 13.84 -4.79 -6.90
CA GLN A 254 13.82 -5.30 -8.29
C GLN A 254 12.67 -4.68 -9.08
N VAL A 255 12.96 -4.28 -10.32
CA VAL A 255 11.98 -3.88 -11.32
C VAL A 255 12.20 -4.70 -12.59
N PHE A 256 11.16 -5.40 -13.05
CA PHE A 256 11.18 -6.14 -14.30
C PHE A 256 9.94 -5.83 -15.12
N PHE A 257 10.10 -5.61 -16.42
CA PHE A 257 9.00 -5.36 -17.37
C PHE A 257 8.08 -4.21 -16.93
N SER A 258 8.66 -3.17 -16.38
CA SER A 258 7.94 -2.01 -15.86
C SER A 258 8.81 -0.76 -15.99
N LYS A 259 8.18 0.41 -16.01
CA LYS A 259 8.86 1.71 -16.11
C LYS A 259 9.11 2.29 -14.71
N ILE A 260 10.10 3.18 -14.64
CA ILE A 260 10.32 4.09 -13.51
C ILE A 260 10.13 5.51 -14.04
N GLU A 261 9.22 6.25 -13.49
CA GLU A 261 8.89 7.63 -13.88
C GLU A 261 9.08 8.56 -12.69
N LEU A 262 10.01 9.51 -12.83
CA LEU A 262 10.36 10.49 -11.80
C LEU A 262 10.15 11.89 -12.38
N ASP A 263 9.18 12.63 -11.86
CA ASP A 263 8.82 13.96 -12.33
C ASP A 263 8.94 14.99 -11.21
N HIS A 264 9.87 15.95 -11.35
CA HIS A 264 10.19 17.00 -10.37
C HIS A 264 10.54 16.45 -8.96
N VAL A 265 11.19 15.29 -8.93
CA VAL A 265 11.53 14.58 -7.69
C VAL A 265 12.86 15.05 -7.13
N LYS A 266 12.98 15.13 -5.80
CA LYS A 266 14.23 15.48 -5.10
C LYS A 266 14.52 14.51 -3.96
N GLY A 267 15.80 14.23 -3.71
CA GLY A 267 16.26 13.48 -2.55
C GLY A 267 15.91 11.99 -2.59
N VAL A 268 15.95 11.35 -3.76
CA VAL A 268 15.64 9.92 -3.90
C VAL A 268 16.88 9.11 -4.20
N VAL A 269 17.00 7.97 -3.55
CA VAL A 269 18.13 7.05 -3.72
C VAL A 269 17.62 5.68 -4.17
N PHE A 270 18.21 5.18 -5.25
CA PHE A 270 18.09 3.79 -5.70
C PHE A 270 19.44 3.10 -5.47
N ASP A 271 19.53 2.25 -4.45
CA ASP A 271 20.76 1.53 -4.11
C ASP A 271 20.61 0.03 -4.32
N SER A 272 21.63 -0.58 -4.91
CA SER A 272 21.66 -2.03 -5.19
C SER A 272 20.41 -2.53 -5.91
N PHE A 273 19.92 -1.73 -6.85
CA PHE A 273 18.65 -1.92 -7.53
C PHE A 273 18.84 -2.80 -8.76
N ASN A 274 18.01 -3.82 -8.92
CA ASN A 274 18.08 -4.72 -10.08
C ASN A 274 16.97 -4.36 -11.08
N CYS A 275 17.34 -3.70 -12.17
CA CYS A 275 16.46 -3.44 -13.30
C CYS A 275 16.65 -4.56 -14.33
N GLY A 276 15.60 -5.35 -14.58
CA GLY A 276 15.66 -6.56 -15.43
C GLY A 276 15.87 -6.29 -16.90
N SER A 277 14.87 -6.42 -17.74
CA SER A 277 15.10 -6.63 -19.15
C SER A 277 14.67 -5.56 -20.12
N SER A 278 14.22 -4.41 -19.76
CA SER A 278 13.88 -3.35 -20.76
C SER A 278 13.21 -2.11 -20.17
N GLU A 279 13.71 -1.72 -19.06
CA GLU A 279 13.06 -0.70 -18.28
C GLU A 279 13.41 0.68 -18.80
N VAL A 280 12.41 1.48 -18.95
CA VAL A 280 12.55 2.90 -19.23
C VAL A 280 12.62 3.63 -17.88
N VAL A 281 13.69 4.41 -17.70
CA VAL A 281 13.81 5.33 -16.59
C VAL A 281 13.65 6.73 -17.16
N THR A 282 12.55 7.38 -16.83
CA THR A 282 12.27 8.76 -17.24
C THR A 282 12.44 9.68 -16.03
N ILE A 283 13.26 10.72 -16.18
CA ILE A 283 13.50 11.71 -15.16
C ILE A 283 13.21 13.07 -15.78
N ASN A 284 12.22 13.77 -15.27
CA ASN A 284 11.82 15.09 -15.72
C ASN A 284 11.95 16.10 -14.58
N GLY A 285 12.84 17.07 -14.71
CA GLY A 285 13.09 18.07 -13.68
C GLY A 285 13.59 17.48 -12.35
N GLY A 286 13.51 18.26 -11.29
CA GLY A 286 13.90 17.84 -9.93
C GLY A 286 15.41 17.94 -9.67
N GLY A 287 15.92 17.17 -8.70
CA GLY A 287 17.34 17.17 -8.35
C GLY A 287 17.68 16.19 -7.23
N ALA A 288 18.97 15.94 -7.02
CA ALA A 288 19.48 15.01 -6.02
C ALA A 288 18.88 13.60 -6.14
N ILE A 289 18.85 13.03 -7.36
CA ILE A 289 18.47 11.65 -7.63
C ILE A 289 19.75 10.84 -7.79
N LEU A 290 19.87 9.76 -7.02
CA LEU A 290 21.07 8.94 -6.98
C LEU A 290 20.75 7.47 -7.27
N PHE A 291 21.40 6.92 -8.30
CA PHE A 291 21.45 5.49 -8.56
C PHE A 291 22.85 4.98 -8.18
N THR A 292 22.93 4.05 -7.25
CA THR A 292 24.19 3.45 -6.80
C THR A 292 24.15 1.94 -6.89
N ASN A 293 25.23 1.34 -7.39
CA ASN A 293 25.38 -0.12 -7.47
C ASN A 293 24.22 -0.83 -8.20
N CYS A 294 23.57 -0.13 -9.13
CA CYS A 294 22.42 -0.68 -9.85
C CYS A 294 22.87 -1.56 -11.03
N LEU A 295 22.10 -2.64 -11.26
CA LEU A 295 22.32 -3.55 -12.35
C LEU A 295 21.13 -3.50 -13.32
N TYR A 296 21.41 -3.23 -14.60
CA TYR A 296 20.41 -3.13 -15.65
C TYR A 296 20.54 -4.29 -16.64
N GLY A 297 19.43 -4.81 -17.14
CA GLY A 297 19.42 -5.89 -18.14
C GLY A 297 20.03 -5.42 -19.45
N LYS A 298 19.67 -4.20 -19.87
CA LYS A 298 20.25 -3.44 -20.98
C LYS A 298 20.55 -2.04 -20.49
N ALA A 299 21.34 -1.27 -21.23
CA ALA A 299 21.48 0.14 -20.97
C ALA A 299 20.07 0.78 -20.94
N PRO A 300 19.65 1.41 -19.82
CA PRO A 300 18.32 1.96 -19.70
C PRO A 300 18.15 3.10 -20.69
N GLN A 301 16.96 3.24 -21.23
CA GLN A 301 16.60 4.48 -21.92
C GLN A 301 16.33 5.52 -20.85
N VAL A 302 17.37 6.25 -20.46
CA VAL A 302 17.24 7.33 -19.49
C VAL A 302 16.98 8.62 -20.23
N THR A 303 15.80 9.15 -20.07
CA THR A 303 15.46 10.50 -20.52
C THR A 303 15.55 11.44 -19.32
N ILE A 304 16.44 12.42 -19.39
CA ILE A 304 16.60 13.44 -18.35
C ILE A 304 16.31 14.80 -18.97
N THR A 305 15.35 15.51 -18.42
CA THR A 305 14.97 16.86 -18.81
C THR A 305 15.04 17.77 -17.60
N ASP A 306 15.67 18.94 -17.73
CA ASP A 306 15.72 20.00 -16.70
C ASP A 306 16.11 19.52 -15.28
N ASN A 307 16.91 18.45 -15.19
CA ASN A 307 17.35 17.92 -13.90
C ASN A 307 18.73 18.47 -13.54
N GLU A 308 18.84 19.05 -12.35
CA GLU A 308 20.06 19.71 -11.88
C GLU A 308 21.12 18.72 -11.35
N CYS A 309 20.70 17.57 -10.85
CA CYS A 309 21.61 16.62 -10.20
C CYS A 309 21.10 15.17 -10.17
N THR A 310 21.26 14.46 -11.27
CA THR A 310 21.12 12.99 -11.27
C THR A 310 22.48 12.34 -11.43
N LYS A 311 22.76 11.32 -10.65
CA LYS A 311 24.04 10.59 -10.70
C LYS A 311 23.82 9.08 -10.76
N PHE A 312 24.64 8.41 -11.58
CA PHE A 312 24.81 6.97 -11.61
C PHE A 312 26.23 6.65 -11.11
N ILE A 313 26.34 5.89 -10.03
CA ILE A 313 27.61 5.50 -9.43
C ILE A 313 27.68 3.99 -9.35
N ASN A 314 28.73 3.38 -9.92
CA ASN A 314 28.89 1.93 -9.99
C ASN A 314 27.68 1.21 -10.59
N CYS A 315 27.04 1.79 -11.60
CA CYS A 315 25.91 1.20 -12.28
C CYS A 315 26.38 0.53 -13.59
N TYR A 316 25.90 -0.69 -13.84
CA TYR A 316 26.36 -1.49 -14.97
C TYR A 316 25.19 -2.20 -15.65
N THR A 317 25.37 -2.50 -16.94
CA THR A 317 24.55 -3.50 -17.61
C THR A 317 24.98 -4.91 -17.18
N ARG A 318 24.14 -5.93 -17.41
CA ARG A 318 24.53 -7.33 -17.20
C ARG A 318 25.67 -7.78 -18.13
N ALA A 319 25.91 -7.07 -19.23
CA ALA A 319 27.06 -7.28 -20.11
C ALA A 319 28.36 -6.66 -19.56
N GLY A 320 28.31 -5.97 -18.41
CA GLY A 320 29.45 -5.34 -17.76
C GLY A 320 29.78 -3.94 -18.30
N GLU A 321 28.89 -3.35 -19.10
CA GLU A 321 29.07 -1.98 -19.60
C GLU A 321 28.69 -0.97 -18.50
N ALA A 322 29.57 -0.02 -18.23
CA ALA A 322 29.26 1.06 -17.28
C ALA A 322 28.16 1.98 -17.82
N ILE A 323 27.23 2.36 -16.97
CA ILE A 323 26.20 3.34 -17.30
C ILE A 323 26.75 4.72 -16.97
N GLU A 324 27.15 5.43 -18.00
CA GLU A 324 27.57 6.82 -17.92
C GLU A 324 26.44 7.70 -18.43
N LEU A 325 26.06 8.71 -17.63
CA LEU A 325 25.24 9.79 -18.14
C LEU A 325 26.07 10.51 -19.22
N LEU A 326 25.71 10.31 -20.48
CA LEU A 326 26.13 11.23 -21.51
C LEU A 326 25.49 12.58 -21.19
N SER A 327 26.25 13.42 -20.49
CA SER A 327 25.84 14.77 -20.15
C SER A 327 25.69 15.59 -21.43
N SER A 328 24.54 15.50 -22.08
CA SER A 328 24.12 16.54 -23.02
C SER A 328 23.61 17.77 -22.26
N TYR A 329 24.38 18.27 -21.30
CA TYR A 329 24.18 19.61 -20.80
C TYR A 329 24.71 20.57 -21.87
N SER A 330 23.89 20.97 -22.80
CA SER A 330 24.08 22.25 -23.47
C SER A 330 23.81 23.33 -22.43
N LYS A 331 24.86 24.01 -22.01
CA LYS A 331 24.81 25.25 -21.21
C LYS A 331 23.96 26.31 -21.91
#